data_afcb77ae262c0a82fcf86b6dc37e659d
#
_entry.id   afcb77ae262c0a82fcf86b6dc37e659d
#
_cell.length_a   1.000
_cell.length_b   1.000
_cell.length_c   1.000
_cell.angle_alpha   90.00
_cell.angle_beta   90.00
_cell.angle_gamma   90.00
#
_symmetry.space_group_name_H-M   'P 1'
#
loop_
_entity.id
_entity.type
_entity.pdbx_description
1 polymer ?
#
loop_
_entity_poly.entity_id
_entity_poly.type
_entity_poly.pdbx_seq_one_letter_code
_entity_poly.pdbx_strand_id
1 'polypeptide(L)'
;MAPVSRRRFVGTGAAAAAGLSLGRIPDAVSPTTTYAARATRPTVIASANGLRGVARAYQMISSGADPLDAIIAGVNIQELDPEDQSVGLGGLPNADGVVQLDASCMHGPTRRAGAVASLEGIATPSLVAKAVMDYTDHILLVGPGAKQFALQMGFKEQNLLTEKSRQDWLRWKARLNANDAWLDHDDDVAIKFSTGTINMNAVTATGDIASVTTTSGLAWKIPGRVGDSPIIG
;
A
#
# COMPACT_ATOMS: atom_id res chain seq x y z
N MET A 1 3.08 14.01 44.92
CA MET A 1 3.17 15.05 43.88
C MET A 1 1.81 15.19 43.24
N ALA A 2 1.19 16.38 43.31
CA ALA A 2 -0.12 16.62 42.73
C ALA A 2 0.02 16.79 41.20
N PRO A 3 -0.93 16.26 40.36
CA PRO A 3 -0.84 16.35 38.92
C PRO A 3 -1.01 17.79 38.42
N VAL A 4 -0.09 18.24 37.59
CA VAL A 4 -0.13 19.57 36.96
C VAL A 4 -1.23 19.62 35.89
N SER A 5 -2.19 20.54 36.03
CA SER A 5 -3.26 20.65 35.03
C SER A 5 -2.75 21.21 33.70
N ARG A 6 -3.39 20.79 32.59
CA ARG A 6 -3.05 21.26 31.22
C ARG A 6 -3.03 22.79 31.08
N ARG A 7 -3.92 23.51 31.77
CA ARG A 7 -3.95 24.98 31.80
C ARG A 7 -2.70 25.61 32.43
N ARG A 8 -2.12 24.96 33.42
CA ARG A 8 -0.91 25.46 34.10
C ARG A 8 0.35 25.22 33.27
N PHE A 9 0.35 24.13 32.45
CA PHE A 9 1.45 23.85 31.52
C PHE A 9 1.51 24.86 30.39
N VAL A 10 0.37 25.24 29.80
CA VAL A 10 0.30 26.24 28.71
C VAL A 10 0.62 27.65 29.23
N GLY A 11 0.23 28.00 30.49
CA GLY A 11 0.52 29.28 31.09
C GLY A 11 2.02 29.49 31.39
N THR A 12 2.76 28.43 31.73
CA THR A 12 4.21 28.53 32.00
C THR A 12 5.03 28.62 30.72
N GLY A 13 4.53 28.04 29.58
CA GLY A 13 5.18 28.19 28.29
C GLY A 13 5.08 29.60 27.70
N ALA A 14 3.94 30.27 27.91
CA ALA A 14 3.71 31.65 27.41
C ALA A 14 4.54 32.70 28.19
N ALA A 15 4.83 32.48 29.46
CA ALA A 15 5.64 33.41 30.26
C ALA A 15 7.14 33.36 29.95
N ALA A 16 7.63 32.24 29.43
CA ALA A 16 9.04 32.09 29.03
C ALA A 16 9.34 32.75 27.66
N ALA A 17 8.32 32.97 26.81
CA ALA A 17 8.48 33.58 25.50
C ALA A 17 8.48 35.15 25.53
N ALA A 18 8.06 35.74 26.65
CA ALA A 18 8.00 37.21 26.80
C ALA A 18 9.29 37.90 27.27
N GLY A 19 10.34 37.13 27.56
CA GLY A 19 11.60 37.61 28.11
C GLY A 19 12.77 37.75 27.12
N LEU A 20 12.61 37.43 25.84
CA LEU A 20 13.65 37.62 24.83
C LEU A 20 13.40 38.94 24.11
N SER A 21 14.13 39.98 24.56
CA SER A 21 14.21 41.28 23.92
C SER A 21 14.53 41.19 22.45
N LEU A 22 13.79 42.00 21.68
CA LEU A 22 13.96 42.33 20.28
C LEU A 22 15.40 42.73 19.89
N GLY A 23 16.29 41.78 19.80
CA GLY A 23 17.43 41.86 18.91
C GLY A 23 16.92 41.52 17.50
N ARG A 24 17.05 42.44 16.55
CA ARG A 24 16.86 42.17 15.12
C ARG A 24 17.66 40.92 14.78
N ILE A 25 16.97 39.79 14.61
CA ILE A 25 17.55 38.63 13.94
C ILE A 25 17.78 39.13 12.51
N PRO A 26 19.04 39.21 11.99
CA PRO A 26 19.23 39.45 10.58
C PRO A 26 18.44 38.33 9.88
N ASP A 27 17.70 38.75 8.83
CA ASP A 27 16.97 37.81 7.95
C ASP A 27 17.94 36.67 7.61
N ALA A 28 17.80 35.57 8.35
CA ALA A 28 18.43 34.33 7.96
C ALA A 28 17.81 33.99 6.61
N VAL A 29 18.49 34.39 5.56
CA VAL A 29 18.24 33.89 4.22
C VAL A 29 18.35 32.37 4.36
N SER A 30 17.20 31.74 4.60
CA SER A 30 17.12 30.29 4.45
C SER A 30 17.70 30.02 3.06
N PRO A 31 18.77 29.25 2.92
CA PRO A 31 19.23 28.87 1.61
C PRO A 31 18.04 28.14 0.98
N THR A 32 17.33 28.82 0.11
CA THR A 32 16.45 28.16 -0.84
C THR A 32 17.39 27.30 -1.68
N THR A 33 17.64 26.10 -1.18
CA THR A 33 18.29 25.07 -2.00
C THR A 33 17.28 24.79 -3.10
N THR A 34 17.32 25.58 -4.16
CA THR A 34 16.72 25.21 -5.42
C THR A 34 17.46 23.95 -5.85
N TYR A 35 16.90 22.81 -5.50
CA TYR A 35 17.24 21.58 -6.18
C TYR A 35 16.84 21.82 -7.64
N ALA A 36 17.82 22.28 -8.46
CA ALA A 36 17.66 22.23 -9.89
C ALA A 36 17.32 20.77 -10.20
N ALA A 37 16.12 20.55 -10.74
CA ALA A 37 15.68 19.21 -11.11
C ALA A 37 16.74 18.66 -12.08
N ARG A 38 17.63 17.82 -11.56
CA ARG A 38 18.65 17.19 -12.40
C ARG A 38 17.88 16.20 -13.26
N ALA A 39 17.92 16.38 -14.58
CA ALA A 39 17.35 15.41 -15.50
C ALA A 39 17.86 14.02 -15.11
N THR A 40 16.95 13.17 -14.66
CA THR A 40 17.23 11.79 -14.25
C THR A 40 16.98 10.86 -15.44
N ARG A 41 17.58 9.70 -15.43
CA ARG A 41 17.13 8.65 -16.35
C ARG A 41 15.81 8.12 -15.81
N PRO A 42 14.77 7.98 -16.64
CA PRO A 42 13.56 7.27 -16.22
C PRO A 42 13.96 5.91 -15.64
N THR A 43 13.47 5.60 -14.47
CA THR A 43 13.83 4.36 -13.77
C THR A 43 12.57 3.74 -13.17
N VAL A 44 12.43 2.42 -13.31
CA VAL A 44 11.41 1.63 -12.64
C VAL A 44 12.10 0.51 -11.88
N ILE A 45 11.77 0.36 -10.61
CA ILE A 45 12.23 -0.75 -9.77
C ILE A 45 11.03 -1.45 -9.17
N ALA A 46 11.13 -2.75 -9.00
CA ALA A 46 10.09 -3.55 -8.35
C ALA A 46 10.70 -4.67 -7.51
N SER A 47 9.92 -5.19 -6.55
CA SER A 47 10.20 -6.48 -5.93
C SER A 47 10.24 -7.59 -6.99
N ALA A 48 10.87 -8.73 -6.66
CA ALA A 48 11.12 -9.81 -7.64
C ALA A 48 9.85 -10.29 -8.34
N ASN A 49 8.73 -10.41 -7.62
CA ASN A 49 7.44 -10.82 -8.18
C ASN A 49 6.77 -9.73 -9.04
N GLY A 50 7.22 -8.47 -8.97
CA GLY A 50 6.76 -7.36 -9.82
C GLY A 50 7.49 -7.23 -11.17
N LEU A 51 8.53 -8.02 -11.43
CA LEU A 51 9.39 -7.86 -12.62
C LEU A 51 8.62 -7.92 -13.95
N ARG A 52 7.54 -8.69 -14.04
CA ARG A 52 6.71 -8.80 -15.26
C ARG A 52 6.10 -7.44 -15.67
N GLY A 53 5.83 -6.57 -14.68
CA GLY A 53 5.24 -5.25 -14.90
C GLY A 53 6.25 -4.14 -15.22
N VAL A 54 7.54 -4.33 -14.92
CA VAL A 54 8.57 -3.28 -15.04
C VAL A 54 8.69 -2.76 -16.47
N ALA A 55 8.71 -3.66 -17.47
CA ALA A 55 8.85 -3.25 -18.86
C ALA A 55 7.66 -2.38 -19.31
N ARG A 56 6.44 -2.72 -18.90
CA ARG A 56 5.22 -1.95 -19.20
C ARG A 56 5.30 -0.56 -18.56
N ALA A 57 5.60 -0.50 -17.27
CA ALA A 57 5.74 0.76 -16.55
C ALA A 57 6.83 1.64 -17.15
N TYR A 58 8.00 1.07 -17.46
CA TYR A 58 9.11 1.80 -18.08
C TYR A 58 8.74 2.38 -19.45
N GLN A 59 8.05 1.59 -20.29
CA GLN A 59 7.58 2.07 -21.59
C GLN A 59 6.65 3.28 -21.43
N MET A 60 5.72 3.23 -20.46
CA MET A 60 4.77 4.31 -20.22
C MET A 60 5.47 5.59 -19.75
N ILE A 61 6.34 5.53 -18.75
CA ILE A 61 7.06 6.72 -18.28
C ILE A 61 8.00 7.29 -19.34
N SER A 62 8.61 6.43 -20.16
CA SER A 62 9.47 6.87 -21.28
C SER A 62 8.66 7.57 -22.38
N SER A 63 7.36 7.30 -22.47
CA SER A 63 6.44 7.98 -23.39
C SER A 63 5.77 9.21 -22.77
N GLY A 64 6.16 9.61 -21.54
CA GLY A 64 5.65 10.79 -20.86
C GLY A 64 4.36 10.58 -20.07
N ALA A 65 3.98 9.33 -19.79
CA ALA A 65 2.85 9.05 -18.92
C ALA A 65 3.15 9.43 -17.46
N ASP A 66 2.09 9.67 -16.70
CA ASP A 66 2.17 9.86 -15.26
C ASP A 66 2.86 8.66 -14.59
N PRO A 67 3.81 8.90 -13.64
CA PRO A 67 4.57 7.80 -13.03
C PRO A 67 3.69 6.85 -12.23
N LEU A 68 2.63 7.34 -11.55
CA LEU A 68 1.75 6.48 -10.79
C LEU A 68 0.88 5.62 -11.70
N ASP A 69 0.31 6.20 -12.76
CA ASP A 69 -0.47 5.44 -13.75
C ASP A 69 0.38 4.35 -14.41
N ALA A 70 1.64 4.65 -14.69
CA ALA A 70 2.56 3.71 -15.30
C ALA A 70 2.86 2.49 -14.39
N ILE A 71 3.18 2.72 -13.11
CA ILE A 71 3.49 1.62 -12.19
C ILE A 71 2.24 0.83 -11.80
N ILE A 72 1.08 1.47 -11.68
CA ILE A 72 -0.20 0.76 -11.48
C ILE A 72 -0.51 -0.13 -12.67
N ALA A 73 -0.36 0.35 -13.91
CA ALA A 73 -0.50 -0.49 -15.09
C ALA A 73 0.50 -1.67 -15.11
N GLY A 74 1.68 -1.49 -14.51
CA GLY A 74 2.65 -2.55 -14.31
C GLY A 74 2.17 -3.62 -13.34
N VAL A 75 1.75 -3.24 -12.11
CA VAL A 75 1.32 -4.20 -11.09
C VAL A 75 -0.01 -4.87 -11.44
N ASN A 76 -0.88 -4.23 -12.23
CA ASN A 76 -2.13 -4.83 -12.68
C ASN A 76 -1.92 -6.09 -13.53
N ILE A 77 -0.75 -6.27 -14.16
CA ILE A 77 -0.42 -7.49 -14.89
C ILE A 77 -0.49 -8.71 -13.96
N GLN A 78 0.00 -8.58 -12.73
CA GLN A 78 -0.08 -9.65 -11.73
C GLN A 78 -1.41 -9.63 -10.97
N GLU A 79 -1.95 -8.47 -10.64
CA GLU A 79 -3.25 -8.39 -9.96
C GLU A 79 -4.39 -9.07 -10.75
N LEU A 80 -4.27 -9.14 -12.07
CA LEU A 80 -5.26 -9.77 -12.94
C LEU A 80 -4.87 -11.18 -13.40
N ASP A 81 -3.72 -11.70 -12.98
CA ASP A 81 -3.27 -13.03 -13.35
C ASP A 81 -3.82 -14.07 -12.36
N PRO A 82 -4.76 -14.96 -12.78
CA PRO A 82 -5.34 -15.97 -11.91
C PRO A 82 -4.34 -17.01 -11.41
N GLU A 83 -3.15 -17.10 -12.01
CA GLU A 83 -2.08 -18.00 -11.61
C GLU A 83 -1.16 -17.40 -10.55
N ASP A 84 -1.21 -16.08 -10.35
CA ASP A 84 -0.46 -15.39 -9.30
C ASP A 84 -1.23 -15.46 -7.97
N GLN A 85 -0.65 -16.16 -6.99
CA GLN A 85 -1.27 -16.34 -5.68
C GLN A 85 -0.84 -15.27 -4.66
N SER A 86 -0.07 -14.30 -5.09
CA SER A 86 0.52 -13.31 -4.19
C SER A 86 -0.26 -12.00 -4.10
N VAL A 87 -1.02 -11.67 -5.15
CA VAL A 87 -1.77 -10.40 -5.28
C VAL A 87 -3.08 -10.64 -6.03
N GLY A 88 -4.03 -9.73 -5.92
CA GLY A 88 -5.20 -9.63 -6.80
C GLY A 88 -6.04 -10.91 -6.97
N LEU A 89 -6.38 -11.19 -8.22
CA LEU A 89 -7.14 -12.38 -8.64
C LEU A 89 -6.28 -13.63 -8.40
N GLY A 90 -6.79 -14.58 -7.63
CA GLY A 90 -6.04 -15.80 -7.28
C GLY A 90 -5.19 -15.66 -6.02
N GLY A 91 -5.16 -14.51 -5.38
CA GLY A 91 -4.46 -14.32 -4.11
C GLY A 91 -4.84 -15.38 -3.08
N LEU A 92 -3.88 -15.80 -2.24
CA LEU A 92 -4.16 -16.78 -1.18
C LEU A 92 -5.15 -16.19 -0.17
N PRO A 93 -6.19 -16.96 0.20
CA PRO A 93 -7.25 -16.46 1.07
C PRO A 93 -6.84 -16.40 2.54
N ASN A 94 -7.70 -15.80 3.35
CA ASN A 94 -7.67 -15.90 4.79
C ASN A 94 -8.11 -17.29 5.28
N ALA A 95 -8.15 -17.52 6.58
CA ALA A 95 -8.51 -18.81 7.18
C ALA A 95 -9.93 -19.28 6.84
N ASP A 96 -10.83 -18.35 6.51
CA ASP A 96 -12.22 -18.67 6.13
C ASP A 96 -12.39 -18.88 4.61
N GLY A 97 -11.29 -18.83 3.83
CA GLY A 97 -11.33 -19.02 2.38
C GLY A 97 -11.69 -17.76 1.60
N VAL A 98 -11.61 -16.58 2.21
CA VAL A 98 -11.90 -15.30 1.56
C VAL A 98 -10.60 -14.58 1.20
N VAL A 99 -10.48 -14.16 -0.07
CA VAL A 99 -9.35 -13.35 -0.52
C VAL A 99 -9.55 -11.91 -0.08
N GLN A 100 -8.63 -11.41 0.75
CA GLN A 100 -8.61 -10.04 1.25
C GLN A 100 -7.32 -9.36 0.81
N LEU A 101 -7.46 -8.26 0.10
CA LEU A 101 -6.37 -7.55 -0.59
C LEU A 101 -6.06 -6.23 0.11
N ASP A 102 -4.77 -5.89 0.11
CA ASP A 102 -4.27 -4.62 0.63
C ASP A 102 -3.49 -3.91 -0.49
N ALA A 103 -3.59 -2.59 -0.58
CA ALA A 103 -2.76 -1.79 -1.47
C ALA A 103 -2.59 -0.36 -0.95
N SER A 104 -1.48 0.25 -1.32
CA SER A 104 -1.23 1.68 -1.13
C SER A 104 -0.56 2.28 -2.35
N CYS A 105 -0.73 3.58 -2.56
CA CYS A 105 -0.02 4.33 -3.56
C CYS A 105 0.34 5.74 -3.07
N MET A 106 1.43 6.28 -3.61
CA MET A 106 1.87 7.64 -3.37
C MET A 106 2.24 8.30 -4.70
N HIS A 107 1.80 9.54 -4.87
CA HIS A 107 2.07 10.36 -6.03
C HIS A 107 2.88 11.59 -5.63
N GLY A 108 4.16 11.60 -5.95
CA GLY A 108 5.10 12.66 -5.57
C GLY A 108 4.73 14.04 -6.09
N PRO A 109 4.36 14.21 -7.38
CA PRO A 109 4.01 15.53 -7.92
C PRO A 109 2.90 16.23 -7.15
N THR A 110 1.86 15.50 -6.71
CA THR A 110 0.76 16.09 -5.93
C THR A 110 0.94 15.94 -4.43
N ARG A 111 1.94 15.17 -3.98
CA ARG A 111 2.17 14.81 -2.56
C ARG A 111 0.93 14.20 -1.91
N ARG A 112 0.18 13.42 -2.67
CA ARG A 112 -1.02 12.70 -2.22
C ARG A 112 -0.74 11.22 -2.12
N ALA A 113 -1.56 10.56 -1.32
CA ALA A 113 -1.49 9.12 -1.11
C ALA A 113 -2.90 8.55 -0.93
N GLY A 114 -3.05 7.26 -1.20
CA GLY A 114 -4.29 6.54 -0.98
C GLY A 114 -4.01 5.07 -0.71
N ALA A 115 -4.91 4.43 0.03
CA ALA A 115 -4.76 3.04 0.41
C ALA A 115 -6.10 2.34 0.61
N VAL A 116 -6.08 1.02 0.46
CA VAL A 116 -7.16 0.12 0.85
C VAL A 116 -6.60 -1.08 1.58
N ALA A 117 -7.35 -1.57 2.57
CA ALA A 117 -6.97 -2.74 3.34
C ALA A 117 -8.14 -3.69 3.53
N SER A 118 -7.85 -5.00 3.60
CA SER A 118 -8.87 -6.03 3.73
C SER A 118 -10.01 -5.89 2.69
N LEU A 119 -9.66 -5.47 1.47
CA LEU A 119 -10.59 -5.29 0.37
C LEU A 119 -10.96 -6.64 -0.22
N GLU A 120 -12.26 -6.91 -0.35
CA GLU A 120 -12.80 -8.16 -0.88
C GLU A 120 -13.48 -7.94 -2.23
N GLY A 121 -13.38 -8.92 -3.12
CA GLY A 121 -14.16 -8.99 -4.34
C GLY A 121 -13.73 -8.05 -5.47
N ILE A 122 -12.67 -7.27 -5.32
CA ILE A 122 -12.14 -6.37 -6.35
C ILE A 122 -10.70 -6.76 -6.66
N ALA A 123 -10.43 -7.22 -7.89
CA ALA A 123 -9.14 -7.80 -8.27
C ALA A 123 -7.98 -6.78 -8.35
N THR A 124 -8.27 -5.49 -8.48
CA THR A 124 -7.29 -4.42 -8.68
C THR A 124 -7.25 -3.44 -7.49
N PRO A 125 -6.76 -3.88 -6.31
CA PRO A 125 -6.73 -3.02 -5.13
C PRO A 125 -5.87 -1.77 -5.32
N SER A 126 -4.83 -1.81 -6.15
CA SER A 126 -4.00 -0.66 -6.48
C SER A 126 -4.78 0.47 -7.18
N LEU A 127 -5.70 0.12 -8.09
CA LEU A 127 -6.59 1.09 -8.72
C LEU A 127 -7.60 1.67 -7.73
N VAL A 128 -8.10 0.87 -6.78
CA VAL A 128 -9.00 1.39 -5.74
C VAL A 128 -8.25 2.32 -4.79
N ALA A 129 -7.00 1.98 -4.41
CA ALA A 129 -6.15 2.86 -3.61
C ALA A 129 -5.92 4.21 -4.32
N LYS A 130 -5.68 4.19 -5.64
CA LYS A 130 -5.58 5.42 -6.44
C LYS A 130 -6.91 6.20 -6.45
N ALA A 131 -8.04 5.54 -6.58
CA ALA A 131 -9.34 6.19 -6.52
C ALA A 131 -9.60 6.86 -5.17
N VAL A 132 -9.20 6.23 -4.05
CA VAL A 132 -9.24 6.88 -2.72
C VAL A 132 -8.40 8.15 -2.71
N MET A 133 -7.19 8.11 -3.27
CA MET A 133 -6.31 9.28 -3.37
C MET A 133 -6.92 10.40 -4.23
N ASP A 134 -7.49 10.04 -5.38
CA ASP A 134 -7.91 11.03 -6.39
C ASP A 134 -9.23 11.70 -6.04
N TYR A 135 -10.16 10.97 -5.43
CA TYR A 135 -11.55 11.41 -5.28
C TYR A 135 -11.98 11.68 -3.83
N THR A 136 -11.09 11.49 -2.86
CA THR A 136 -11.43 11.71 -1.43
C THR A 136 -10.32 12.43 -0.68
N ASP A 137 -10.66 12.95 0.52
CA ASP A 137 -9.71 13.44 1.51
C ASP A 137 -9.28 12.34 2.51
N HIS A 138 -9.75 11.12 2.31
CA HIS A 138 -9.39 9.97 3.11
C HIS A 138 -8.07 9.38 2.60
N ILE A 139 -7.26 8.89 3.51
CA ILE A 139 -5.98 8.25 3.15
C ILE A 139 -6.16 6.75 2.99
N LEU A 140 -6.97 6.13 3.86
CA LEU A 140 -7.13 4.68 3.92
C LEU A 140 -8.60 4.32 4.14
N LEU A 141 -9.15 3.46 3.28
CA LEU A 141 -10.43 2.79 3.48
C LEU A 141 -10.21 1.30 3.72
N VAL A 142 -11.05 0.68 4.57
CA VAL A 142 -10.85 -0.73 4.95
C VAL A 142 -12.12 -1.56 4.82
N GLY A 143 -11.95 -2.86 4.54
CA GLY A 143 -12.99 -3.89 4.57
C GLY A 143 -14.25 -3.55 3.78
N PRO A 144 -15.45 -3.73 4.38
CA PRO A 144 -16.72 -3.47 3.69
C PRO A 144 -16.87 -2.03 3.19
N GLY A 145 -16.31 -1.05 3.92
CA GLY A 145 -16.32 0.36 3.50
C GLY A 145 -15.50 0.59 2.23
N ALA A 146 -14.32 0.00 2.14
CA ALA A 146 -13.48 0.05 0.94
C ALA A 146 -14.18 -0.62 -0.26
N LYS A 147 -14.81 -1.76 -0.05
CA LYS A 147 -15.59 -2.46 -1.08
C LYS A 147 -16.76 -1.61 -1.58
N GLN A 148 -17.54 -1.04 -0.66
CA GLN A 148 -18.69 -0.18 -1.01
C GLN A 148 -18.23 1.03 -1.83
N PHE A 149 -17.14 1.69 -1.42
CA PHE A 149 -16.54 2.79 -2.18
C PHE A 149 -16.13 2.35 -3.57
N ALA A 150 -15.42 1.22 -3.69
CA ALA A 150 -15.00 0.69 -4.98
C ALA A 150 -16.19 0.44 -5.93
N LEU A 151 -17.27 -0.17 -5.43
CA LEU A 151 -18.48 -0.38 -6.23
C LEU A 151 -19.14 0.93 -6.69
N GLN A 152 -19.18 1.95 -5.82
CA GLN A 152 -19.68 3.28 -6.17
C GLN A 152 -18.80 3.96 -7.23
N MET A 153 -17.49 3.70 -7.24
CA MET A 153 -16.55 4.17 -8.26
C MET A 153 -16.60 3.37 -9.56
N GLY A 154 -17.49 2.37 -9.67
CA GLY A 154 -17.70 1.58 -10.88
C GLY A 154 -16.83 0.33 -11.01
N PHE A 155 -16.03 0.00 -10.00
CA PHE A 155 -15.31 -1.28 -9.99
C PHE A 155 -16.31 -2.45 -9.91
N LYS A 156 -15.95 -3.57 -10.54
CA LYS A 156 -16.84 -4.74 -10.62
C LYS A 156 -16.43 -5.77 -9.58
N GLU A 157 -17.43 -6.25 -8.85
CA GLU A 157 -17.24 -7.37 -7.94
C GLU A 157 -17.09 -8.68 -8.70
N GLN A 158 -16.15 -9.51 -8.24
CA GLN A 158 -15.95 -10.88 -8.72
C GLN A 158 -15.40 -11.78 -7.62
N ASN A 159 -15.52 -13.10 -7.81
CA ASN A 159 -14.86 -14.06 -6.92
C ASN A 159 -13.36 -14.07 -7.22
N LEU A 160 -12.55 -13.73 -6.22
CA LEU A 160 -11.10 -13.70 -6.35
C LEU A 160 -10.44 -15.06 -6.04
N LEU A 161 -11.16 -15.98 -5.40
CA LEU A 161 -10.64 -17.30 -5.04
C LEU A 161 -10.66 -18.21 -6.28
N THR A 162 -9.51 -18.38 -6.90
CA THR A 162 -9.35 -19.34 -8.01
C THR A 162 -9.36 -20.78 -7.51
N GLU A 163 -9.61 -21.72 -8.40
CA GLU A 163 -9.59 -23.16 -8.04
C GLU A 163 -8.23 -23.58 -7.47
N LYS A 164 -7.15 -23.07 -8.01
CA LYS A 164 -5.79 -23.30 -7.52
C LYS A 164 -5.64 -22.88 -6.05
N SER A 165 -5.99 -21.63 -5.74
CA SER A 165 -5.90 -21.10 -4.37
C SER A 165 -6.89 -21.77 -3.43
N ARG A 166 -8.07 -22.18 -3.94
CA ARG A 166 -9.04 -22.96 -3.17
C ARG A 166 -8.51 -24.32 -2.79
N GLN A 167 -7.83 -25.02 -3.69
CA GLN A 167 -7.21 -26.33 -3.40
C GLN A 167 -6.08 -26.20 -2.38
N ASP A 168 -5.26 -25.14 -2.44
CA ASP A 168 -4.23 -24.87 -1.46
C ASP A 168 -4.82 -24.59 -0.08
N TRP A 169 -5.87 -23.79 -0.01
CA TRP A 169 -6.62 -23.53 1.22
C TRP A 169 -7.23 -24.80 1.83
N LEU A 170 -7.84 -25.68 1.01
CA LEU A 170 -8.41 -26.94 1.47
C LEU A 170 -7.33 -27.89 2.00
N ARG A 171 -6.15 -27.94 1.34
CA ARG A 171 -5.02 -28.75 1.83
C ARG A 171 -4.49 -28.24 3.17
N TRP A 172 -4.38 -26.94 3.33
CA TRP A 172 -4.03 -26.34 4.61
C TRP A 172 -5.07 -26.67 5.67
N LYS A 173 -6.35 -26.44 5.40
CA LYS A 173 -7.43 -26.67 6.36
C LYS A 173 -7.57 -28.14 6.78
N ALA A 174 -7.31 -29.08 5.89
CA ALA A 174 -7.33 -30.51 6.20
C ALA A 174 -6.19 -30.98 7.14
N ARG A 175 -5.12 -30.16 7.25
CA ARG A 175 -4.00 -30.45 8.16
C ARG A 175 -4.19 -29.86 9.55
N LEU A 176 -5.13 -28.91 9.71
CA LEU A 176 -5.48 -28.37 11.01
C LEU A 176 -6.14 -29.47 11.86
N ASN A 177 -5.67 -29.65 13.08
CA ASN A 177 -6.35 -30.51 14.06
C ASN A 177 -7.16 -29.68 15.05
N ALA A 178 -7.98 -30.32 15.89
CA ALA A 178 -8.85 -29.63 16.85
C ALA A 178 -8.09 -28.79 17.90
N ASN A 179 -6.78 -29.00 18.06
CA ASN A 179 -5.92 -28.30 19.00
C ASN A 179 -4.98 -27.31 18.31
N ASP A 180 -5.18 -27.11 17.00
CA ASP A 180 -4.27 -26.28 16.22
C ASP A 180 -4.44 -24.81 16.54
N ALA A 181 -3.34 -24.18 16.89
CA ALA A 181 -3.26 -22.73 16.93
C ALA A 181 -3.13 -22.21 15.50
N TRP A 182 -3.51 -20.95 15.26
CA TRP A 182 -3.36 -20.26 13.98
C TRP A 182 -1.90 -20.12 13.51
N LEU A 183 -0.96 -20.44 14.38
CA LEU A 183 0.46 -20.48 14.09
C LEU A 183 0.90 -21.95 14.11
N ASP A 184 1.29 -22.46 12.98
CA ASP A 184 1.95 -23.75 12.87
C ASP A 184 3.37 -23.59 13.41
N HIS A 185 3.68 -24.26 14.51
CA HIS A 185 5.00 -24.24 15.12
C HIS A 185 5.87 -25.43 14.65
N ASP A 186 5.30 -26.33 13.84
CA ASP A 186 6.05 -27.45 13.29
C ASP A 186 6.66 -27.08 11.95
N ASP A 187 7.98 -27.09 11.91
CA ASP A 187 8.84 -26.73 10.76
C ASP A 187 8.62 -27.58 9.49
N ASP A 188 7.76 -28.61 9.54
CA ASP A 188 7.52 -29.54 8.45
C ASP A 188 6.47 -29.10 7.41
N VAL A 189 5.73 -28.02 7.65
CA VAL A 189 4.92 -27.38 6.62
C VAL A 189 5.68 -26.19 6.06
N ALA A 190 6.73 -26.46 5.32
CA ALA A 190 7.34 -25.46 4.44
C ALA A 190 6.31 -25.06 3.37
N ILE A 191 5.28 -24.29 3.76
CA ILE A 191 4.68 -23.35 2.85
C ILE A 191 5.86 -22.50 2.43
N LYS A 192 6.33 -22.64 1.19
CA LYS A 192 7.17 -21.64 0.59
C LYS A 192 6.38 -20.35 0.75
N PHE A 193 6.70 -19.58 1.79
CA PHE A 193 6.22 -18.22 1.89
C PHE A 193 6.73 -17.52 0.63
N SER A 194 5.93 -17.55 -0.40
CA SER A 194 6.12 -16.61 -1.48
C SER A 194 5.88 -15.26 -0.81
N THR A 195 6.92 -14.50 -0.62
CA THR A 195 6.83 -13.10 -0.21
C THR A 195 6.05 -12.41 -1.31
N GLY A 196 4.72 -12.37 -1.15
CA GLY A 196 3.80 -12.11 -2.22
C GLY A 196 3.51 -10.64 -2.47
N THR A 197 4.08 -9.74 -1.70
CA THR A 197 3.88 -8.30 -1.88
C THR A 197 4.66 -7.81 -3.09
N ILE A 198 3.99 -7.10 -3.99
CA ILE A 198 4.64 -6.30 -5.02
C ILE A 198 4.73 -4.86 -4.53
N ASN A 199 5.95 -4.34 -4.51
CA ASN A 199 6.20 -2.91 -4.46
C ASN A 199 6.85 -2.50 -5.78
N MET A 200 6.34 -1.43 -6.41
CA MET A 200 6.91 -0.87 -7.63
C MET A 200 7.03 0.65 -7.48
N ASN A 201 8.18 1.17 -7.86
CA ASN A 201 8.50 2.59 -7.79
C ASN A 201 8.98 3.07 -9.15
N ALA A 202 8.66 4.32 -9.48
CA ALA A 202 9.14 4.96 -10.71
C ALA A 202 9.69 6.35 -10.43
N VAL A 203 10.70 6.72 -11.22
CA VAL A 203 11.21 8.08 -11.34
C VAL A 203 11.17 8.46 -12.82
N THR A 204 10.57 9.61 -13.14
CA THR A 204 10.54 10.16 -14.50
C THR A 204 11.84 10.90 -14.85
N ALA A 205 12.01 11.28 -16.10
CA ALA A 205 13.13 12.13 -16.54
C ALA A 205 13.12 13.52 -15.86
N THR A 206 11.97 14.01 -15.44
CA THR A 206 11.79 15.27 -14.69
C THR A 206 12.07 15.14 -13.20
N GLY A 207 12.26 13.91 -12.70
CA GLY A 207 12.51 13.64 -11.28
C GLY A 207 11.24 13.41 -10.47
N ASP A 208 10.07 13.29 -11.10
CA ASP A 208 8.82 12.94 -10.43
C ASP A 208 8.84 11.48 -9.98
N ILE A 209 8.44 11.24 -8.74
CA ILE A 209 8.48 9.92 -8.11
C ILE A 209 7.06 9.47 -7.80
N ALA A 210 6.80 8.19 -8.01
CA ALA A 210 5.60 7.52 -7.53
C ALA A 210 5.91 6.12 -6.99
N SER A 211 5.05 5.64 -6.12
CA SER A 211 5.15 4.31 -5.49
C SER A 211 3.78 3.64 -5.45
N VAL A 212 3.76 2.33 -5.63
CA VAL A 212 2.59 1.47 -5.40
C VAL A 212 3.01 0.19 -4.70
N THR A 213 2.20 -0.25 -3.75
CA THR A 213 2.34 -1.55 -3.08
C THR A 213 1.01 -2.29 -3.18
N THR A 214 1.04 -3.58 -3.47
CA THR A 214 -0.15 -4.44 -3.57
C THR A 214 0.14 -5.85 -3.08
N THR A 215 -0.82 -6.47 -2.41
CA THR A 215 -0.65 -7.81 -1.81
C THR A 215 -1.99 -8.49 -1.50
N SER A 216 -1.99 -9.83 -1.45
CA SER A 216 -3.03 -10.61 -0.77
C SER A 216 -2.70 -10.85 0.71
N GLY A 217 -1.57 -10.33 1.19
CA GLY A 217 -1.13 -10.49 2.57
C GLY A 217 -0.62 -11.88 2.91
N LEU A 218 -0.61 -12.21 4.19
CA LEU A 218 -0.22 -13.52 4.68
C LEU A 218 -1.28 -14.57 4.31
N ALA A 219 -0.85 -15.71 3.78
CA ALA A 219 -1.75 -16.85 3.54
C ALA A 219 -2.39 -17.33 4.85
N TRP A 220 -3.66 -17.70 4.78
CA TRP A 220 -4.43 -18.24 5.91
C TRP A 220 -4.53 -17.29 7.11
N LYS A 221 -4.32 -16.01 6.87
CA LYS A 221 -4.42 -14.96 7.90
C LYS A 221 -5.80 -14.97 8.59
N ILE A 222 -5.83 -14.49 9.83
CA ILE A 222 -7.10 -14.22 10.52
C ILE A 222 -7.90 -13.20 9.68
N PRO A 223 -9.22 -13.41 9.46
CA PRO A 223 -10.06 -12.45 8.75
C PRO A 223 -9.90 -11.01 9.28
N GLY A 224 -9.65 -10.07 8.38
CA GLY A 224 -9.43 -8.67 8.73
C GLY A 224 -8.00 -8.32 9.15
N ARG A 225 -7.06 -9.28 9.18
CA ARG A 225 -5.64 -8.97 9.41
C ARG A 225 -5.10 -8.15 8.25
N VAL A 226 -4.49 -7.04 8.58
CA VAL A 226 -3.81 -6.13 7.67
C VAL A 226 -2.31 -6.14 7.98
N GLY A 227 -1.47 -6.19 6.94
CA GLY A 227 -0.02 -6.08 7.06
C GLY A 227 0.46 -4.64 6.93
N ASP A 228 1.72 -4.49 6.55
CA ASP A 228 2.38 -3.20 6.31
C ASP A 228 2.01 -2.55 4.97
N SER A 229 1.63 -3.35 3.97
CA SER A 229 1.45 -2.90 2.58
C SER A 229 0.48 -1.72 2.38
N PRO A 230 -0.64 -1.57 3.10
CA PRO A 230 -1.54 -0.43 2.95
C PRO A 230 -1.17 0.74 3.86
N ILE A 231 -0.19 0.60 4.73
CA ILE A 231 0.24 1.64 5.67
C ILE A 231 1.22 2.55 4.96
N ILE A 232 0.85 3.83 4.84
CA ILE A 232 1.65 4.85 4.17
C ILE A 232 2.54 5.54 5.20
N GLY A 233 3.86 5.58 4.93
CA GLY A 233 4.85 6.25 5.80
C GLY A 233 6.09 5.43 6.06
#